data_9216a84a6b3c01de13f614195eadb678
#
_entry.id   9216a84a6b3c01de13f614195eadb678
#
_cell.length_a   1.000
_cell.length_b   1.000
_cell.length_c   1.000
_cell.angle_alpha   90.00
_cell.angle_beta   90.00
_cell.angle_gamma   90.00
#
_symmetry.space_group_name_H-M   'P 1'
#
loop_
_entity.id
_entity.type
_entity.pdbx_description
1 polymer ?
#
loop_
_entity_poly.entity_id
_entity_poly.type
_entity_poly.pdbx_seq_one_letter_code
_entity_poly.pdbx_strand_id
1 'polypeptide(L)'
;MIINTGMRTDIPAFYHEWLINRIKEGFVLVRNPYNPSQVTRYSLSYEVVDLIAFCTKNPTPMLPHMDVLKPYGQYWFVTITPYGKDIEPNVPDKQKVMEDFKKLSDIVGVDSVGWRYDPIFVDDKHSVDWHITQFEQTAAMLSGYTKTCVISFIDIYKKVERNFPEAREVFKKDRLTIGKAFIEIAKQHDITIRPCAEGNDLAPYGADCSGCMTVKTFETALHARLEVPKRSRNQRNNECACLLGTDIGAYDTCGHLCRYCYANTNAVLVRENMTKHDPKSPFLIGNSLPGDAIHEAEQKSWLDLQMRLEI
;
A
#
# COMPACT_ATOMS: atom_id res chain seq x y z
N MET A 1 11.69 10.42 8.44
CA MET A 1 10.37 9.79 8.68
C MET A 1 9.84 9.09 7.44
N ILE A 2 8.73 8.33 7.54
CA ILE A 2 8.12 7.61 6.42
C ILE A 2 6.83 8.31 6.00
N ILE A 3 6.62 8.50 4.69
CA ILE A 3 5.37 8.98 4.08
C ILE A 3 4.68 7.81 3.38
N ASN A 4 3.38 7.64 3.59
CA ASN A 4 2.55 6.67 2.88
C ASN A 4 1.68 7.36 1.81
N THR A 5 1.46 6.67 0.69
CA THR A 5 0.71 7.21 -0.45
C THR A 5 -0.46 6.32 -0.90
N GLY A 6 -0.78 5.25 -0.15
CA GLY A 6 -1.72 4.25 -0.64
C GLY A 6 -2.67 3.65 0.39
N MET A 7 -2.82 4.26 1.58
CA MET A 7 -3.74 3.74 2.59
C MET A 7 -5.17 4.27 2.42
N ARG A 8 -5.34 5.46 1.82
CA ARG A 8 -6.66 6.11 1.63
C ARG A 8 -7.07 6.20 0.17
N THR A 9 -6.10 6.15 -0.74
CA THR A 9 -6.30 6.21 -2.19
C THR A 9 -5.10 5.58 -2.90
N ASP A 10 -5.16 5.47 -4.22
CA ASP A 10 -4.03 5.02 -5.05
C ASP A 10 -3.40 6.23 -5.75
N ILE A 11 -2.44 6.89 -5.06
CA ILE A 11 -1.76 8.08 -5.58
C ILE A 11 -0.95 7.75 -6.85
N PRO A 12 -0.16 6.68 -6.93
CA PRO A 12 0.55 6.31 -8.15
C PRO A 12 -0.35 6.16 -9.36
N ALA A 13 -1.53 5.58 -9.19
CA ALA A 13 -2.44 5.30 -10.30
C ALA A 13 -3.18 6.54 -10.82
N PHE A 14 -3.61 7.45 -9.93
CA PHE A 14 -4.56 8.51 -10.28
C PHE A 14 -4.03 9.92 -10.05
N TYR A 15 -2.97 10.08 -9.23
CA TYR A 15 -2.51 11.38 -8.73
C TYR A 15 -0.99 11.53 -8.84
N HIS A 16 -0.35 10.81 -9.77
CA HIS A 16 1.09 10.83 -9.94
C HIS A 16 1.63 12.21 -10.29
N GLU A 17 0.96 12.97 -11.18
CA GLU A 17 1.36 14.34 -11.53
C GLU A 17 1.33 15.26 -10.32
N TRP A 18 0.29 15.15 -9.49
CA TRP A 18 0.19 15.89 -8.24
C TRP A 18 1.35 15.55 -7.30
N LEU A 19 1.64 14.27 -7.10
CA LEU A 19 2.75 13.85 -6.23
C LEU A 19 4.08 14.42 -6.71
N ILE A 20 4.35 14.39 -8.02
CA ILE A 20 5.55 14.96 -8.62
C ILE A 20 5.63 16.46 -8.35
N ASN A 21 4.53 17.19 -8.51
CA ASN A 21 4.47 18.61 -8.22
C ASN A 21 4.68 18.89 -6.73
N ARG A 22 4.09 18.09 -5.83
CA ARG A 22 4.30 18.23 -4.38
C ARG A 22 5.75 17.98 -3.96
N ILE A 23 6.40 16.98 -4.56
CA ILE A 23 7.83 16.70 -4.32
C ILE A 23 8.69 17.90 -4.79
N LYS A 24 8.43 18.43 -5.97
CA LYS A 24 9.17 19.60 -6.49
C LYS A 24 8.97 20.85 -5.64
N GLU A 25 7.78 21.07 -5.10
CA GLU A 25 7.47 22.21 -4.23
C GLU A 25 7.87 21.97 -2.76
N GLY A 26 8.22 20.73 -2.41
CA GLY A 26 8.78 20.36 -1.12
C GLY A 26 7.76 20.25 0.03
N PHE A 27 6.45 20.31 -0.24
CA PHE A 27 5.43 20.14 0.80
C PHE A 27 4.07 19.70 0.27
N VAL A 28 3.24 19.20 1.18
CA VAL A 28 1.84 18.82 0.96
C VAL A 28 0.96 19.25 2.14
N LEU A 29 -0.29 19.62 1.85
CA LEU A 29 -1.31 19.89 2.85
C LEU A 29 -2.29 18.73 2.93
N VAL A 30 -2.44 18.15 4.12
CA VAL A 30 -3.32 17.01 4.37
C VAL A 30 -4.42 17.39 5.33
N ARG A 31 -5.65 17.31 4.86
CA ARG A 31 -6.84 17.56 5.66
C ARG A 31 -7.14 16.36 6.55
N ASN A 32 -7.40 16.63 7.85
CA ASN A 32 -7.76 15.58 8.79
C ASN A 32 -9.14 14.99 8.41
N PRO A 33 -9.25 13.67 8.14
CA PRO A 33 -10.51 13.07 7.69
C PRO A 33 -11.61 13.07 8.76
N TYR A 34 -11.26 13.25 10.03
CA TYR A 34 -12.20 13.28 11.16
C TYR A 34 -12.52 14.69 11.63
N ASN A 35 -11.69 15.67 11.31
CA ASN A 35 -11.91 17.09 11.59
C ASN A 35 -11.44 17.91 10.39
N PRO A 36 -12.32 18.17 9.41
CA PRO A 36 -11.93 18.79 8.15
C PRO A 36 -11.35 20.22 8.26
N SER A 37 -11.59 20.94 9.36
CA SER A 37 -10.98 22.26 9.59
C SER A 37 -9.50 22.18 10.00
N GLN A 38 -9.02 21.02 10.43
CA GLN A 38 -7.62 20.81 10.75
C GLN A 38 -6.85 20.35 9.52
N VAL A 39 -5.79 21.06 9.20
CA VAL A 39 -4.90 20.78 8.09
C VAL A 39 -3.47 20.64 8.62
N THR A 40 -2.78 19.60 8.22
CA THR A 40 -1.38 19.43 8.56
C THR A 40 -0.52 19.66 7.32
N ARG A 41 0.48 20.52 7.44
CA ARG A 41 1.50 20.73 6.43
C ARG A 41 2.67 19.78 6.70
N TYR A 42 2.93 18.91 5.73
CA TYR A 42 4.09 18.01 5.74
C TYR A 42 5.13 18.50 4.75
N SER A 43 6.39 18.61 5.22
CA SER A 43 7.54 18.74 4.34
C SER A 43 7.75 17.44 3.57
N LEU A 44 8.08 17.56 2.30
CA LEU A 44 8.51 16.45 1.45
C LEU A 44 10.03 16.56 1.13
N SER A 45 10.80 17.36 1.91
CA SER A 45 12.25 17.36 1.76
C SER A 45 12.86 15.99 2.09
N TYR A 46 13.76 15.51 1.24
CA TYR A 46 14.55 14.28 1.50
C TYR A 46 15.42 14.36 2.77
N GLU A 47 15.64 15.55 3.33
CA GLU A 47 16.33 15.72 4.61
C GLU A 47 15.53 15.20 5.81
N VAL A 48 14.20 15.14 5.70
CA VAL A 48 13.30 14.67 6.76
C VAL A 48 12.47 13.45 6.36
N VAL A 49 12.29 13.21 5.05
CA VAL A 49 11.57 12.03 4.53
C VAL A 49 12.60 10.99 4.11
N ASP A 50 12.76 9.96 4.91
CA ASP A 50 13.72 8.88 4.66
C ASP A 50 13.22 7.92 3.58
N LEU A 51 11.90 7.66 3.57
CA LEU A 51 11.29 6.70 2.68
C LEU A 51 9.85 7.10 2.34
N ILE A 52 9.47 6.89 1.09
CA ILE A 52 8.09 6.95 0.62
C ILE A 52 7.60 5.52 0.39
N ALA A 53 6.56 5.12 1.14
CA ALA A 53 5.91 3.83 0.99
C ALA A 53 4.69 3.97 0.06
N PHE A 54 4.72 3.24 -1.03
CA PHE A 54 3.66 3.21 -2.03
C PHE A 54 2.79 1.97 -1.86
N CYS A 55 1.49 2.11 -2.08
CA CYS A 55 0.60 0.96 -2.25
C CYS A 55 -0.31 1.26 -3.45
N THR A 56 -0.22 0.44 -4.49
CA THR A 56 -0.91 0.70 -5.76
C THR A 56 -1.41 -0.58 -6.41
N LYS A 57 -2.46 -0.48 -7.21
CA LYS A 57 -2.89 -1.51 -8.17
C LYS A 57 -2.46 -1.21 -9.60
N ASN A 58 -1.80 -0.06 -9.81
CA ASN A 58 -1.34 0.37 -11.13
C ASN A 58 -0.11 1.26 -11.01
N PRO A 59 1.10 0.71 -11.05
CA PRO A 59 2.33 1.50 -11.01
C PRO A 59 2.64 2.24 -12.33
N THR A 60 1.98 1.85 -13.44
CA THR A 60 2.28 2.34 -14.81
C THR A 60 2.47 3.87 -14.90
N PRO A 61 1.56 4.71 -14.33
CA PRO A 61 1.70 6.16 -14.50
C PRO A 61 2.93 6.76 -13.82
N MET A 62 3.47 6.09 -12.77
CA MET A 62 4.68 6.56 -12.09
C MET A 62 5.99 6.15 -12.77
N LEU A 63 6.01 5.06 -13.54
CA LEU A 63 7.24 4.51 -14.12
C LEU A 63 8.06 5.53 -14.94
N PRO A 64 7.45 6.42 -15.77
CA PRO A 64 8.20 7.44 -16.49
C PRO A 64 8.83 8.52 -15.60
N HIS A 65 8.46 8.58 -14.34
CA HIS A 65 8.81 9.67 -13.42
C HIS A 65 9.67 9.22 -12.23
N MET A 66 10.22 8.00 -12.27
CA MET A 66 11.00 7.43 -11.16
C MET A 66 12.24 8.26 -10.80
N ASP A 67 12.76 9.05 -11.73
CA ASP A 67 13.90 9.94 -11.47
C ASP A 67 13.61 10.96 -10.35
N VAL A 68 12.38 11.44 -10.22
CA VAL A 68 11.99 12.41 -9.18
C VAL A 68 12.07 11.77 -7.79
N LEU A 69 11.97 10.44 -7.71
CA LEU A 69 12.00 9.69 -6.45
C LEU A 69 13.41 9.24 -6.04
N LYS A 70 14.43 9.39 -6.88
CA LYS A 70 15.80 8.95 -6.60
C LYS A 70 16.41 9.46 -5.26
N PRO A 71 16.09 10.70 -4.80
CA PRO A 71 16.61 11.17 -3.51
C PRO A 71 16.02 10.48 -2.28
N TYR A 72 14.93 9.72 -2.44
CA TYR A 72 14.19 9.07 -1.35
C TYR A 72 14.43 7.58 -1.36
N GLY A 73 14.47 6.97 -0.17
CA GLY A 73 14.16 5.56 -0.05
C GLY A 73 12.75 5.27 -0.55
N GLN A 74 12.55 4.10 -1.12
CA GLN A 74 11.26 3.71 -1.68
C GLN A 74 10.91 2.30 -1.24
N TYR A 75 9.63 2.06 -0.94
CA TYR A 75 9.08 0.73 -0.83
C TYR A 75 7.72 0.67 -1.52
N TRP A 76 7.57 -0.26 -2.44
CA TRP A 76 6.39 -0.38 -3.28
C TRP A 76 5.62 -1.64 -2.97
N PHE A 77 4.40 -1.51 -2.48
CA PHE A 77 3.44 -2.59 -2.53
C PHE A 77 2.62 -2.47 -3.81
N VAL A 78 2.70 -3.49 -4.66
CA VAL A 78 1.82 -3.59 -5.82
C VAL A 78 0.80 -4.69 -5.56
N THR A 79 -0.47 -4.31 -5.51
CA THR A 79 -1.57 -5.24 -5.29
C THR A 79 -1.98 -5.86 -6.62
N ILE A 80 -1.75 -7.17 -6.74
CA ILE A 80 -2.15 -7.98 -7.89
C ILE A 80 -3.02 -9.11 -7.36
N THR A 81 -4.31 -8.99 -7.58
CA THR A 81 -5.36 -9.93 -7.22
C THR A 81 -5.95 -10.53 -8.51
N PRO A 82 -6.47 -11.75 -8.51
CA PRO A 82 -6.93 -12.40 -9.75
C PRO A 82 -8.36 -11.99 -10.18
N TYR A 83 -9.00 -11.07 -9.45
CA TYR A 83 -10.39 -10.72 -9.68
C TYR A 83 -10.63 -9.99 -11.01
N GLY A 84 -11.81 -10.23 -11.60
CA GLY A 84 -12.26 -9.60 -12.82
C GLY A 84 -12.85 -8.20 -12.62
N LYS A 85 -13.36 -7.63 -13.72
CA LYS A 85 -13.97 -6.29 -13.73
C LYS A 85 -15.30 -6.22 -12.95
N ASP A 86 -15.92 -7.33 -12.66
CA ASP A 86 -17.09 -7.44 -11.79
C ASP A 86 -16.77 -7.11 -10.32
N ILE A 87 -15.53 -7.32 -9.88
CA ILE A 87 -15.04 -7.01 -8.55
C ILE A 87 -14.13 -5.77 -8.53
N GLU A 88 -13.28 -5.62 -9.56
CA GLU A 88 -12.28 -4.55 -9.71
C GLU A 88 -12.50 -3.77 -11.02
N PRO A 89 -13.57 -2.95 -11.11
CA PRO A 89 -14.04 -2.38 -12.39
C PRO A 89 -12.95 -1.64 -13.18
N ASN A 90 -12.13 -0.83 -12.50
CA ASN A 90 -11.18 0.06 -13.14
C ASN A 90 -9.71 -0.30 -12.88
N VAL A 91 -9.44 -1.46 -12.29
CA VAL A 91 -8.05 -1.96 -12.18
C VAL A 91 -7.58 -2.39 -13.57
N PRO A 92 -6.37 -2.04 -14.03
CA PRO A 92 -5.85 -2.47 -15.32
C PRO A 92 -5.80 -3.99 -15.49
N ASP A 93 -5.53 -4.42 -16.71
CA ASP A 93 -5.27 -5.83 -16.99
C ASP A 93 -4.14 -6.38 -16.13
N LYS A 94 -4.32 -7.57 -15.56
CA LYS A 94 -3.38 -8.14 -14.59
C LYS A 94 -2.02 -8.48 -15.21
N GLN A 95 -2.03 -8.92 -16.45
CA GLN A 95 -0.80 -9.20 -17.20
C GLN A 95 0.03 -7.93 -17.32
N LYS A 96 -0.63 -6.82 -17.70
CA LYS A 96 0.04 -5.50 -17.80
C LYS A 96 0.61 -5.04 -16.46
N VAL A 97 -0.15 -5.22 -15.37
CA VAL A 97 0.33 -4.86 -14.02
C VAL A 97 1.52 -5.70 -13.61
N MET A 98 1.54 -7.01 -13.92
CA MET A 98 2.69 -7.88 -13.64
C MET A 98 3.93 -7.50 -14.47
N GLU A 99 3.77 -7.11 -15.72
CA GLU A 99 4.87 -6.60 -16.55
C GLU A 99 5.45 -5.31 -15.99
N ASP A 100 4.61 -4.40 -15.53
CA ASP A 100 5.04 -3.13 -14.94
C ASP A 100 5.60 -3.32 -13.53
N PHE A 101 5.14 -4.33 -12.78
CA PHE A 101 5.76 -4.77 -11.53
C PHE A 101 7.23 -5.18 -11.75
N LYS A 102 7.51 -5.97 -12.79
CA LYS A 102 8.88 -6.39 -13.13
C LYS A 102 9.76 -5.19 -13.44
N LYS A 103 9.29 -4.27 -14.28
CA LYS A 103 10.01 -3.02 -14.59
C LYS A 103 10.26 -2.18 -13.34
N LEU A 104 9.28 -2.09 -12.45
CA LEU A 104 9.43 -1.39 -11.17
C LEU A 104 10.50 -2.05 -10.32
N SER A 105 10.47 -3.39 -10.21
CA SER A 105 11.48 -4.17 -9.47
C SER A 105 12.90 -3.96 -10.05
N ASP A 106 13.05 -3.93 -11.37
CA ASP A 106 14.32 -3.64 -12.04
C ASP A 106 14.84 -2.23 -11.72
N ILE A 107 13.95 -1.26 -11.49
CA ILE A 107 14.31 0.14 -11.17
C ILE A 107 14.68 0.30 -9.69
N VAL A 108 13.86 -0.23 -8.77
CA VAL A 108 14.01 0.06 -7.33
C VAL A 108 14.72 -1.06 -6.57
N GLY A 109 14.93 -2.21 -7.19
CA GLY A 109 15.48 -3.41 -6.56
C GLY A 109 14.42 -4.29 -5.91
N VAL A 110 14.71 -5.59 -5.88
CA VAL A 110 13.83 -6.66 -5.37
C VAL A 110 13.49 -6.51 -3.88
N ASP A 111 14.34 -5.84 -3.11
CA ASP A 111 14.14 -5.58 -1.68
C ASP A 111 13.22 -4.38 -1.42
N SER A 112 12.94 -3.57 -2.44
CA SER A 112 12.10 -2.38 -2.37
C SER A 112 10.72 -2.56 -2.99
N VAL A 113 10.35 -3.79 -3.38
CA VAL A 113 9.03 -4.09 -3.94
C VAL A 113 8.45 -5.36 -3.33
N GLY A 114 7.17 -5.30 -2.94
CA GLY A 114 6.41 -6.41 -2.40
C GLY A 114 5.10 -6.60 -3.17
N TRP A 115 4.78 -7.85 -3.47
CA TRP A 115 3.48 -8.22 -4.00
C TRP A 115 2.43 -8.23 -2.88
N ARG A 116 1.20 -7.77 -3.16
CA ARG A 116 0.03 -7.96 -2.29
C ARG A 116 -1.03 -8.76 -3.02
N TYR A 117 -1.40 -9.90 -2.46
CA TYR A 117 -2.56 -10.70 -2.84
C TYR A 117 -3.65 -10.48 -1.77
N ASP A 118 -4.32 -9.34 -1.84
CA ASP A 118 -5.10 -8.76 -0.74
C ASP A 118 -6.26 -7.89 -1.26
N PRO A 119 -7.50 -8.13 -0.81
CA PRO A 119 -7.93 -9.20 0.09
C PRO A 119 -8.28 -10.50 -0.63
N ILE A 120 -8.33 -11.60 0.13
CA ILE A 120 -8.86 -12.90 -0.29
C ILE A 120 -10.29 -13.03 0.21
N PHE A 121 -11.23 -13.37 -0.66
CA PHE A 121 -12.59 -13.80 -0.28
C PHE A 121 -12.95 -15.08 -1.02
N VAL A 122 -13.83 -15.88 -0.45
CA VAL A 122 -14.26 -17.18 -1.02
C VAL A 122 -15.75 -17.11 -1.32
N ASP A 123 -16.10 -17.46 -2.55
CA ASP A 123 -17.48 -17.62 -3.04
C ASP A 123 -17.55 -18.75 -4.08
N ASP A 124 -18.70 -18.93 -4.73
CA ASP A 124 -18.91 -20.00 -5.72
C ASP A 124 -18.00 -19.88 -6.95
N LYS A 125 -17.56 -18.67 -7.32
CA LYS A 125 -16.65 -18.43 -8.44
C LYS A 125 -15.18 -18.47 -8.01
N HIS A 126 -14.91 -17.98 -6.82
CA HIS A 126 -13.56 -17.80 -6.28
C HIS A 126 -13.34 -18.79 -5.12
N SER A 127 -13.32 -20.10 -5.48
CA SER A 127 -13.12 -21.17 -4.52
C SER A 127 -11.70 -21.22 -3.97
N VAL A 128 -11.48 -22.00 -2.92
CA VAL A 128 -10.14 -22.27 -2.36
C VAL A 128 -9.16 -22.75 -3.44
N ASP A 129 -9.57 -23.73 -4.24
CA ASP A 129 -8.73 -24.30 -5.31
C ASP A 129 -8.47 -23.27 -6.43
N TRP A 130 -9.46 -22.44 -6.74
CA TRP A 130 -9.27 -21.34 -7.69
C TRP A 130 -8.21 -20.37 -7.20
N HIS A 131 -8.25 -19.95 -5.93
CA HIS A 131 -7.23 -19.07 -5.35
C HIS A 131 -5.83 -19.70 -5.40
N ILE A 132 -5.72 -20.99 -5.06
CA ILE A 132 -4.44 -21.71 -5.11
C ILE A 132 -3.86 -21.70 -6.54
N THR A 133 -4.68 -22.01 -7.54
CA THR A 133 -4.28 -21.99 -8.95
C THR A 133 -3.85 -20.59 -9.42
N GLN A 134 -4.63 -19.56 -9.08
CA GLN A 134 -4.31 -18.18 -9.46
C GLN A 134 -3.05 -17.66 -8.77
N PHE A 135 -2.84 -18.05 -7.52
CA PHE A 135 -1.65 -17.68 -6.77
C PHE A 135 -0.39 -18.32 -7.38
N GLU A 136 -0.44 -19.61 -7.71
CA GLU A 136 0.67 -20.33 -8.34
C GLU A 136 1.10 -19.67 -9.65
N GLN A 137 0.14 -19.36 -10.52
CA GLN A 137 0.41 -18.68 -11.79
C GLN A 137 1.06 -17.32 -11.59
N THR A 138 0.57 -16.53 -10.63
CA THR A 138 1.11 -15.20 -10.34
C THR A 138 2.50 -15.29 -9.69
N ALA A 139 2.69 -16.20 -8.74
CA ALA A 139 3.97 -16.42 -8.08
C ALA A 139 5.06 -16.83 -9.09
N ALA A 140 4.75 -17.74 -10.02
CA ALA A 140 5.65 -18.13 -11.09
C ALA A 140 6.05 -16.94 -11.99
N MET A 141 5.11 -16.05 -12.31
CA MET A 141 5.38 -14.87 -13.12
C MET A 141 6.22 -13.81 -12.39
N LEU A 142 6.07 -13.68 -11.07
CA LEU A 142 6.78 -12.71 -10.25
C LEU A 142 8.06 -13.27 -9.61
N SER A 143 8.41 -14.53 -9.87
CA SER A 143 9.61 -15.17 -9.37
C SER A 143 10.86 -14.38 -9.75
N GLY A 144 11.72 -14.07 -8.77
CA GLY A 144 12.92 -13.27 -8.95
C GLY A 144 12.71 -11.75 -8.94
N TYR A 145 11.45 -11.26 -8.96
CA TYR A 145 11.13 -9.84 -8.94
C TYR A 145 10.62 -9.33 -7.59
N THR A 146 10.34 -10.20 -6.65
CA THR A 146 9.97 -9.86 -5.27
C THR A 146 10.38 -10.98 -4.32
N LYS A 147 10.66 -10.63 -3.07
CA LYS A 147 10.94 -11.58 -1.98
C LYS A 147 9.77 -11.76 -1.03
N THR A 148 8.68 -11.01 -1.21
CA THR A 148 7.57 -11.02 -0.26
C THR A 148 6.22 -10.96 -0.96
N CYS A 149 5.25 -11.72 -0.43
CA CYS A 149 3.85 -11.57 -0.77
C CYS A 149 3.04 -11.33 0.51
N VAL A 150 2.35 -10.19 0.57
CA VAL A 150 1.41 -9.88 1.65
C VAL A 150 0.05 -10.44 1.30
N ILE A 151 -0.56 -11.18 2.23
CA ILE A 151 -1.92 -11.69 2.10
C ILE A 151 -2.80 -11.17 3.22
N SER A 152 -4.09 -10.96 2.96
CA SER A 152 -5.12 -10.80 3.98
C SER A 152 -6.44 -11.39 3.49
N PHE A 153 -7.31 -11.75 4.42
CA PHE A 153 -8.67 -12.14 4.11
C PHE A 153 -9.61 -10.95 4.25
N ILE A 154 -10.73 -11.00 3.54
CA ILE A 154 -11.67 -9.88 3.51
C ILE A 154 -12.25 -9.60 4.91
N ASP A 155 -12.18 -8.32 5.31
CA ASP A 155 -12.89 -7.79 6.46
C ASP A 155 -14.23 -7.19 6.02
N ILE A 156 -15.30 -7.53 6.71
CA ILE A 156 -16.65 -7.05 6.39
C ILE A 156 -16.92 -5.71 7.11
N TYR A 157 -16.28 -4.65 6.62
CA TYR A 157 -16.58 -3.29 7.07
C TYR A 157 -17.94 -2.81 6.54
N LYS A 158 -18.58 -1.83 7.19
CA LYS A 158 -19.86 -1.23 6.75
C LYS A 158 -19.84 -0.77 5.28
N LYS A 159 -18.71 -0.31 4.77
CA LYS A 159 -18.56 0.07 3.35
C LYS A 159 -18.54 -1.16 2.45
N VAL A 160 -17.92 -2.25 2.88
CA VAL A 160 -17.88 -3.53 2.17
C VAL A 160 -19.28 -4.14 2.13
N GLU A 161 -20.00 -4.21 3.26
CA GLU A 161 -21.39 -4.69 3.31
C GLU A 161 -22.29 -3.97 2.29
N ARG A 162 -22.08 -2.67 2.09
CA ARG A 162 -22.84 -1.87 1.12
C ARG A 162 -22.45 -2.13 -0.33
N ASN A 163 -21.14 -2.16 -0.60
CA ASN A 163 -20.60 -2.17 -1.96
C ASN A 163 -20.42 -3.61 -2.50
N PHE A 164 -20.38 -4.59 -1.58
CA PHE A 164 -20.18 -6.00 -1.86
C PHE A 164 -21.07 -6.87 -0.93
N PRO A 165 -22.41 -6.73 -1.02
CA PRO A 165 -23.35 -7.35 -0.07
C PRO A 165 -23.33 -8.89 -0.07
N GLU A 166 -22.83 -9.52 -1.14
CA GLU A 166 -22.64 -10.96 -1.20
C GLU A 166 -21.35 -11.46 -0.54
N ALA A 167 -20.40 -10.58 -0.22
CA ALA A 167 -19.16 -10.95 0.47
C ALA A 167 -19.45 -11.55 1.86
N ARG A 168 -18.67 -12.53 2.24
CA ARG A 168 -18.73 -13.18 3.56
C ARG A 168 -17.34 -13.33 4.12
N GLU A 169 -17.24 -13.38 5.44
CA GLU A 169 -15.99 -13.74 6.10
C GLU A 169 -15.54 -15.12 5.65
N VAL A 170 -14.23 -15.26 5.41
CA VAL A 170 -13.64 -16.55 5.06
C VAL A 170 -13.50 -17.40 6.31
N PHE A 171 -14.03 -18.63 6.29
CA PHE A 171 -13.94 -19.55 7.42
C PHE A 171 -12.48 -19.87 7.78
N LYS A 172 -12.20 -20.02 9.07
CA LYS A 172 -10.85 -20.33 9.57
C LYS A 172 -10.22 -21.55 8.88
N LYS A 173 -11.00 -22.59 8.56
CA LYS A 173 -10.52 -23.77 7.82
C LYS A 173 -9.96 -23.38 6.44
N ASP A 174 -10.69 -22.54 5.71
CA ASP A 174 -10.33 -22.15 4.36
C ASP A 174 -9.13 -21.17 4.38
N ARG A 175 -9.09 -20.25 5.36
CA ARG A 175 -7.90 -19.38 5.59
C ARG A 175 -6.65 -20.22 5.81
N LEU A 176 -6.71 -21.25 6.62
CA LEU A 176 -5.58 -22.15 6.87
C LEU A 176 -5.21 -22.97 5.62
N THR A 177 -6.19 -23.46 4.87
CA THR A 177 -5.95 -24.25 3.66
C THR A 177 -5.27 -23.38 2.60
N ILE A 178 -5.80 -22.20 2.33
CA ILE A 178 -5.22 -21.23 1.37
C ILE A 178 -3.83 -20.81 1.83
N GLY A 179 -3.69 -20.38 3.10
CA GLY A 179 -2.41 -19.89 3.62
C GLY A 179 -1.29 -20.92 3.56
N LYS A 180 -1.57 -22.19 3.89
CA LYS A 180 -0.59 -23.29 3.78
C LYS A 180 -0.18 -23.54 2.33
N ALA A 181 -1.14 -23.62 1.41
CA ALA A 181 -0.86 -23.81 -0.01
C ALA A 181 -0.03 -22.65 -0.56
N PHE A 182 -0.38 -21.40 -0.22
CA PHE A 182 0.37 -20.21 -0.64
C PHE A 182 1.81 -20.22 -0.12
N ILE A 183 2.04 -20.66 1.12
CA ILE A 183 3.38 -20.78 1.70
C ILE A 183 4.22 -21.81 0.92
N GLU A 184 3.67 -22.98 0.63
CA GLU A 184 4.39 -24.03 -0.11
C GLU A 184 4.70 -23.60 -1.55
N ILE A 185 3.79 -22.94 -2.24
CA ILE A 185 4.01 -22.39 -3.58
C ILE A 185 5.07 -21.27 -3.52
N ALA A 186 4.92 -20.33 -2.60
CA ALA A 186 5.81 -19.18 -2.47
C ALA A 186 7.27 -19.59 -2.22
N LYS A 187 7.49 -20.65 -1.41
CA LYS A 187 8.84 -21.22 -1.18
C LYS A 187 9.55 -21.65 -2.46
N GLN A 188 8.82 -22.16 -3.46
CA GLN A 188 9.39 -22.60 -4.73
C GLN A 188 9.91 -21.43 -5.58
N HIS A 189 9.51 -20.19 -5.22
CA HIS A 189 9.84 -18.95 -5.92
C HIS A 189 10.63 -17.96 -5.05
N ASP A 190 11.18 -18.42 -3.90
CA ASP A 190 11.91 -17.58 -2.93
C ASP A 190 11.09 -16.40 -2.42
N ILE A 191 9.76 -16.57 -2.32
CA ILE A 191 8.81 -15.57 -1.82
C ILE A 191 8.37 -15.94 -0.40
N THR A 192 8.46 -14.99 0.54
CA THR A 192 7.96 -15.14 1.91
C THR A 192 6.53 -14.61 2.01
N ILE A 193 5.61 -15.43 2.53
CA ILE A 193 4.24 -15.00 2.82
C ILE A 193 4.21 -14.18 4.11
N ARG A 194 3.56 -13.00 4.05
CA ARG A 194 3.34 -12.11 5.19
C ARG A 194 1.85 -11.85 5.39
N PRO A 195 1.20 -12.53 6.36
CA PRO A 195 -0.18 -12.24 6.71
C PRO A 195 -0.32 -10.82 7.28
N CYS A 196 -1.31 -10.05 6.81
CA CYS A 196 -1.56 -8.69 7.25
C CYS A 196 -2.80 -8.65 8.17
N ALA A 197 -2.58 -8.45 9.47
CA ALA A 197 -3.63 -8.44 10.50
C ALA A 197 -4.41 -9.77 10.65
N GLU A 198 -3.76 -10.91 10.34
CA GLU A 198 -4.36 -12.25 10.37
C GLU A 198 -3.89 -13.10 11.57
N GLY A 199 -3.22 -12.47 12.55
CA GLY A 199 -2.64 -13.19 13.68
C GLY A 199 -1.47 -14.10 13.30
N ASN A 200 -1.23 -15.14 14.13
CA ASN A 200 -0.05 -16.00 14.02
C ASN A 200 -0.36 -17.44 13.56
N ASP A 201 -1.58 -17.72 13.12
CA ASP A 201 -2.02 -19.09 12.78
C ASP A 201 -1.18 -19.72 11.64
N LEU A 202 -0.56 -18.91 10.79
CA LEU A 202 0.29 -19.36 9.67
C LEU A 202 1.78 -19.43 10.01
N ALA A 203 2.22 -18.90 11.15
CA ALA A 203 3.63 -18.93 11.56
C ALA A 203 4.23 -20.36 11.64
N PRO A 204 3.51 -21.39 12.19
CA PRO A 204 4.03 -22.76 12.24
C PRO A 204 4.30 -23.38 10.86
N TYR A 205 3.74 -22.81 9.79
CA TYR A 205 3.89 -23.29 8.41
C TYR A 205 4.96 -22.51 7.63
N GLY A 206 5.54 -21.45 8.22
CA GLY A 206 6.64 -20.68 7.64
C GLY A 206 6.28 -19.29 7.14
N ALA A 207 5.10 -18.75 7.49
CA ALA A 207 4.79 -17.35 7.24
C ALA A 207 5.54 -16.41 8.19
N ASP A 208 5.94 -15.23 7.70
CA ASP A 208 6.44 -14.14 8.53
C ASP A 208 5.27 -13.28 9.04
N CYS A 209 4.81 -13.59 10.24
CA CYS A 209 3.69 -12.89 10.88
C CYS A 209 4.11 -11.59 11.62
N SER A 210 5.34 -11.10 11.45
CA SER A 210 5.81 -9.87 12.11
C SER A 210 5.16 -8.58 11.56
N GLY A 211 4.49 -8.67 10.42
CA GLY A 211 3.85 -7.54 9.74
C GLY A 211 4.48 -7.22 8.38
N CYS A 212 3.75 -6.44 7.58
CA CYS A 212 4.17 -6.14 6.20
C CYS A 212 5.04 -4.88 6.08
N MET A 213 4.80 -3.85 6.89
CA MET A 213 5.51 -2.56 6.88
C MET A 213 6.35 -2.39 8.15
N THR A 214 7.19 -3.38 8.45
CA THR A 214 8.01 -3.37 9.68
C THR A 214 9.25 -2.48 9.53
N VAL A 215 9.87 -2.13 10.65
CA VAL A 215 11.20 -1.46 10.66
C VAL A 215 12.17 -2.24 9.77
N LYS A 216 12.26 -3.57 9.98
CA LYS A 216 13.15 -4.44 9.20
C LYS A 216 12.87 -4.39 7.69
N THR A 217 11.60 -4.34 7.28
CA THR A 217 11.24 -4.21 5.86
C THR A 217 11.82 -2.94 5.25
N PHE A 218 11.67 -1.82 5.94
CA PHE A 218 12.16 -0.54 5.44
C PHE A 218 13.69 -0.39 5.57
N GLU A 219 14.30 -0.93 6.61
CA GLU A 219 15.77 -0.98 6.74
C GLU A 219 16.41 -1.80 5.62
N THR A 220 15.78 -2.92 5.23
CA THR A 220 16.24 -3.74 4.10
C THR A 220 16.16 -2.94 2.79
N ALA A 221 15.06 -2.24 2.53
CA ALA A 221 14.89 -1.41 1.33
C ALA A 221 15.82 -0.20 1.28
N LEU A 222 16.14 0.37 2.44
CA LEU A 222 17.03 1.54 2.58
C LEU A 222 18.52 1.16 2.59
N HIS A 223 18.85 -0.12 2.84
CA HIS A 223 20.21 -0.56 3.20
C HIS A 223 20.79 0.26 4.37
N ALA A 224 19.94 0.68 5.31
CA ALA A 224 20.30 1.54 6.44
C ALA A 224 19.44 1.24 7.66
N ARG A 225 19.91 1.58 8.86
CA ARG A 225 19.15 1.45 10.11
C ARG A 225 18.25 2.64 10.36
N LEU A 226 17.12 2.40 11.02
CA LEU A 226 16.12 3.39 11.39
C LEU A 226 15.95 3.50 12.91
N GLU A 227 16.17 4.66 13.46
CA GLU A 227 15.84 5.02 14.85
C GLU A 227 14.39 5.52 14.94
N VAL A 228 13.43 4.59 14.87
CA VAL A 228 11.99 4.93 14.86
C VAL A 228 11.53 5.37 16.25
N PRO A 229 10.97 6.60 16.41
CA PRO A 229 10.40 7.06 17.67
C PRO A 229 9.30 6.13 18.17
N LYS A 230 9.25 5.89 19.50
CA LYS A 230 8.24 5.00 20.11
C LYS A 230 6.79 5.38 19.73
N ARG A 231 6.49 6.69 19.65
CA ARG A 231 5.18 7.24 19.25
C ARG A 231 4.79 6.91 17.80
N SER A 232 5.76 6.59 16.94
CA SER A 232 5.53 6.28 15.52
C SER A 232 5.36 4.79 15.26
N ARG A 233 5.48 3.94 16.28
CA ARG A 233 5.22 2.52 16.18
C ARG A 233 3.72 2.26 16.29
N ASN A 234 3.21 1.38 15.45
CA ASN A 234 1.79 1.05 15.47
C ASN A 234 1.43 0.38 16.81
N GLN A 235 0.30 0.81 17.38
CA GLN A 235 -0.29 0.25 18.59
C GLN A 235 -1.59 -0.53 18.30
N ARG A 236 -1.83 -0.94 17.06
CA ARG A 236 -2.99 -1.78 16.74
C ARG A 236 -2.87 -3.12 17.46
N ASN A 237 -3.47 -3.20 18.63
CA ASN A 237 -3.82 -4.41 19.39
C ASN A 237 -2.74 -5.51 19.51
N ASN A 238 -1.44 -5.19 19.52
CA ASN A 238 -0.34 -6.15 19.54
C ASN A 238 -0.30 -7.17 18.37
N GLU A 239 -1.13 -7.02 17.36
CA GLU A 239 -1.25 -7.98 16.25
C GLU A 239 -0.36 -7.63 15.05
N CYS A 240 0.25 -6.45 15.04
CA CYS A 240 1.01 -5.99 13.88
C CYS A 240 2.13 -5.02 14.29
N ALA A 241 3.36 -5.30 13.89
CA ALA A 241 4.52 -4.42 14.09
C ALA A 241 4.73 -3.41 12.95
N CYS A 242 3.72 -3.13 12.13
CA CYS A 242 3.82 -2.20 11.02
C CYS A 242 4.04 -0.75 11.48
N LEU A 243 4.94 -0.06 10.79
CA LEU A 243 5.09 1.38 10.88
C LEU A 243 4.01 2.04 10.00
N LEU A 244 2.94 2.48 10.64
CA LEU A 244 1.94 3.31 9.96
C LEU A 244 2.49 4.74 9.91
N GLY A 245 3.18 5.07 8.82
CA GLY A 245 3.63 6.43 8.56
C GLY A 245 2.44 7.34 8.22
N THR A 246 2.75 8.62 8.03
CA THR A 246 1.78 9.63 7.58
C THR A 246 1.28 9.30 6.19
N ASP A 247 -0.02 9.08 6.05
CA ASP A 247 -0.67 8.93 4.74
C ASP A 247 -1.13 10.29 4.22
N ILE A 248 -0.68 10.64 3.01
CA ILE A 248 -0.99 11.91 2.35
C ILE A 248 -2.18 11.83 1.38
N GLY A 249 -2.86 10.68 1.30
CA GLY A 249 -4.06 10.47 0.52
C GLY A 249 -5.33 11.00 1.19
N ALA A 250 -6.43 10.91 0.46
CA ALA A 250 -7.77 11.24 0.94
C ALA A 250 -8.74 10.07 0.71
N TYR A 251 -9.68 9.85 1.62
CA TYR A 251 -10.76 8.88 1.43
C TYR A 251 -11.69 9.29 0.29
N ASP A 252 -12.40 8.31 -0.28
CA ASP A 252 -13.37 8.53 -1.36
C ASP A 252 -12.77 9.21 -2.60
N THR A 253 -11.55 8.81 -2.98
CA THR A 253 -10.84 9.38 -4.13
C THR A 253 -10.19 8.32 -5.03
N CYS A 254 -10.23 7.03 -4.66
CA CYS A 254 -9.62 5.98 -5.45
C CYS A 254 -10.52 5.55 -6.62
N GLY A 255 -10.09 5.84 -7.85
CA GLY A 255 -10.82 5.55 -9.08
C GLY A 255 -10.89 4.07 -9.48
N HIS A 256 -10.21 3.15 -8.80
CA HIS A 256 -10.31 1.71 -9.07
C HIS A 256 -11.71 1.15 -8.78
N LEU A 257 -12.42 1.72 -7.80
CA LEU A 257 -13.78 1.35 -7.41
C LEU A 257 -13.96 -0.14 -7.04
N CYS A 258 -12.92 -0.76 -6.48
CA CYS A 258 -12.99 -2.14 -6.02
C CYS A 258 -14.14 -2.31 -5.02
N ARG A 259 -14.96 -3.36 -5.19
CA ARG A 259 -16.16 -3.58 -4.38
C ARG A 259 -15.86 -3.80 -2.89
N TYR A 260 -14.75 -4.42 -2.59
CA TYR A 260 -14.27 -4.70 -1.24
C TYR A 260 -13.51 -3.54 -0.58
N CYS A 261 -13.48 -2.34 -1.18
CA CYS A 261 -12.65 -1.24 -0.71
C CYS A 261 -13.18 -0.61 0.58
N TYR A 262 -12.36 -0.57 1.63
CA TYR A 262 -12.66 0.13 2.88
C TYR A 262 -12.53 1.65 2.77
N ALA A 263 -11.80 2.15 1.77
CA ALA A 263 -11.49 3.57 1.64
C ALA A 263 -12.60 4.35 0.90
N ASN A 264 -13.34 3.69 0.00
CA ASN A 264 -14.39 4.32 -0.79
C ASN A 264 -15.79 4.07 -0.19
N THR A 265 -16.57 5.13 -0.03
CA THR A 265 -17.97 5.04 0.44
C THR A 265 -18.88 4.58 -0.70
N ASN A 266 -18.79 5.22 -1.86
CA ASN A 266 -19.50 4.83 -3.08
C ASN A 266 -18.86 5.50 -4.32
N ALA A 267 -19.21 5.00 -5.51
CA ALA A 267 -18.66 5.47 -6.77
C ALA A 267 -19.04 6.92 -7.14
N VAL A 268 -20.21 7.40 -6.71
CA VAL A 268 -20.66 8.77 -7.00
C VAL A 268 -19.75 9.77 -6.27
N LEU A 269 -19.57 9.58 -4.97
CA LEU A 269 -18.72 10.45 -4.15
C LEU A 269 -17.26 10.44 -4.63
N VAL A 270 -16.74 9.27 -5.05
CA VAL A 270 -15.39 9.17 -5.63
C VAL A 270 -15.30 10.04 -6.89
N ARG A 271 -16.23 9.92 -7.82
CA ARG A 271 -16.23 10.74 -9.06
C ARG A 271 -16.30 12.24 -8.74
N GLU A 272 -17.20 12.64 -7.85
CA GLU A 272 -17.31 14.04 -7.41
C GLU A 272 -16.03 14.56 -6.79
N ASN A 273 -15.35 13.77 -5.96
CA ASN A 273 -14.08 14.18 -5.37
C ASN A 273 -12.96 14.26 -6.42
N MET A 274 -12.90 13.32 -7.35
CA MET A 274 -11.91 13.36 -8.43
C MET A 274 -12.06 14.59 -9.33
N THR A 275 -13.28 15.14 -9.51
CA THR A 275 -13.46 16.40 -10.26
C THR A 275 -12.92 17.63 -9.53
N LYS A 276 -12.69 17.55 -8.22
CA LYS A 276 -12.11 18.62 -7.40
C LYS A 276 -10.60 18.55 -7.32
N HIS A 277 -9.98 17.56 -7.99
CA HIS A 277 -8.54 17.41 -8.03
C HIS A 277 -7.90 18.44 -8.96
N ASP A 278 -6.85 19.10 -8.48
CA ASP A 278 -5.95 19.95 -9.27
C ASP A 278 -4.51 19.49 -8.99
N PRO A 279 -3.76 19.04 -10.01
CA PRO A 279 -2.37 18.58 -9.83
C PRO A 279 -1.43 19.67 -9.29
N LYS A 280 -1.82 20.95 -9.34
CA LYS A 280 -1.04 22.07 -8.80
C LYS A 280 -1.44 22.46 -7.39
N SER A 281 -2.60 22.02 -6.90
CA SER A 281 -3.04 22.29 -5.52
C SER A 281 -2.10 21.66 -4.48
N PRO A 282 -1.83 22.31 -3.34
CA PRO A 282 -1.14 21.66 -2.23
C PRO A 282 -1.96 20.55 -1.57
N PHE A 283 -3.27 20.48 -1.80
CA PHE A 283 -4.16 19.42 -1.37
C PHE A 283 -4.36 18.39 -2.48
N LEU A 284 -4.56 17.12 -2.10
CA LEU A 284 -4.95 16.11 -3.06
C LEU A 284 -6.31 16.43 -3.70
N ILE A 285 -7.26 16.90 -2.90
CA ILE A 285 -8.62 17.26 -3.31
C ILE A 285 -8.98 18.63 -2.76
N GLY A 286 -9.48 19.48 -3.63
CA GLY A 286 -9.94 20.81 -3.28
C GLY A 286 -8.81 21.78 -2.95
N ASN A 287 -9.14 22.82 -2.18
CA ASN A 287 -8.25 23.91 -1.82
C ASN A 287 -8.40 24.28 -0.35
N SER A 288 -7.61 25.25 0.12
CA SER A 288 -7.79 25.88 1.43
C SER A 288 -9.18 26.52 1.55
N LEU A 289 -9.78 26.35 2.70
CA LEU A 289 -11.09 26.92 3.03
C LEU A 289 -10.94 28.01 4.10
N PRO A 290 -11.82 29.01 4.11
CA PRO A 290 -11.89 29.95 5.23
C PRO A 290 -12.08 29.20 6.55
N GLY A 291 -11.22 29.48 7.54
CA GLY A 291 -11.24 28.80 8.85
C GLY A 291 -10.40 27.54 8.95
N ASP A 292 -9.65 27.17 7.92
CA ASP A 292 -8.66 26.10 8.02
C ASP A 292 -7.57 26.47 9.05
N ALA A 293 -7.38 25.58 10.04
CA ALA A 293 -6.27 25.67 10.99
C ALA A 293 -5.10 24.81 10.45
N ILE A 294 -4.10 25.49 9.91
CA ILE A 294 -2.92 24.81 9.32
C ILE A 294 -1.85 24.68 10.39
N HIS A 295 -1.39 23.45 10.64
CA HIS A 295 -0.33 23.12 11.58
C HIS A 295 0.86 22.51 10.84
N GLU A 296 2.07 22.95 11.19
CA GLU A 296 3.29 22.29 10.72
C GLU A 296 3.47 20.92 11.40
N ALA A 297 3.78 19.90 10.63
CA ALA A 297 4.10 18.60 11.20
C ALA A 297 5.47 18.61 11.86
N GLU A 298 5.59 17.98 13.03
CA GLU A 298 6.90 17.69 13.61
C GLU A 298 7.56 16.54 12.86
N GLN A 299 8.57 16.84 12.05
CA GLN A 299 9.24 15.88 11.18
C GLN A 299 10.75 15.88 11.44
N LYS A 300 11.33 14.68 11.43
CA LYS A 300 12.78 14.49 11.42
C LYS A 300 13.13 13.20 10.70
N SER A 301 14.32 13.12 10.15
CA SER A 301 14.90 11.87 9.66
C SER A 301 15.00 10.85 10.81
N TRP A 302 14.77 9.58 10.49
CA TRP A 302 14.95 8.44 11.38
C TRP A 302 16.20 7.62 11.01
N LEU A 303 16.92 8.01 9.95
CA LEU A 303 18.15 7.35 9.56
C LEU A 303 19.20 7.49 10.67
N ASP A 304 19.83 6.38 11.03
CA ASP A 304 21.01 6.37 11.90
C ASP A 304 22.21 6.92 11.13
N LEU A 305 22.59 8.15 11.46
CA LEU A 305 23.67 8.87 10.77
C LEU A 305 25.07 8.34 11.15
N GLN A 306 25.21 7.55 12.22
CA GLN A 306 26.51 7.01 12.63
C GLN A 306 27.04 5.97 11.64
N MET A 307 26.13 5.29 10.90
CA MET A 307 26.50 4.30 9.87
C MET A 307 26.84 4.92 8.49
N ARG A 308 26.62 6.22 8.27
CA ARG A 308 26.98 6.91 7.00
C ARG A 308 28.48 7.17 6.84
N LEU A 309 29.28 7.00 7.89
CA LEU A 309 30.71 7.27 7.87
C LEU A 309 31.58 6.04 7.60
N GLU A 310 30.97 4.87 7.42
CA GLU A 310 31.66 3.59 7.20
C GLU A 310 31.50 3.00 5.79
N ILE A 311 31.05 3.79 4.79
CA ILE A 311 30.95 3.38 3.38
C ILE A 311 31.88 4.22 2.52
#